data_e612e8067f0b49d9bb7419df4bf506b1
#
_entry.id   e612e8067f0b49d9bb7419df4bf506b1
#
_cell.length_a   1.000
_cell.length_b   1.000
_cell.length_c   1.000
_cell.angle_alpha   90.00
_cell.angle_beta   90.00
_cell.angle_gamma   90.00
#
_symmetry.space_group_name_H-M   'P 1'
#
loop_
_entity.id
_entity.type
_entity.pdbx_description
1 polymer ?
#
loop_
_entity_poly.entity_id
_entity_poly.type
_entity_poly.pdbx_seq_one_letter_code
_entity_poly.pdbx_strand_id
1 'polypeptide(L)'
;MEKIKTIGDAYMAVAEHRIDALCALALDLRRSLDAYNARNGTQLAMRIGLHVGPAVAGVLGTKRFLYDVWGDTVNIASRVESAGRAGSIHATHAVAQTVQAGFRFIPRGEVELQGRGHMRTYWLEDPVPVPQATAPREPACA
;
A
#
# COMPACT_ATOMS: atom_id res chain seq x y z
N MET A 1 12.82 5.11 0.83
CA MET A 1 11.39 5.47 0.84
C MET A 1 11.27 6.92 1.27
N GLU A 2 10.46 7.66 0.56
CA GLU A 2 10.33 9.09 0.81
C GLU A 2 8.86 9.47 0.91
N LYS A 3 8.56 10.35 1.84
CA LYS A 3 7.30 11.07 1.84
C LYS A 3 7.39 12.18 0.79
N ILE A 4 6.49 12.20 -0.14
CA ILE A 4 6.51 13.23 -1.17
C ILE A 4 5.64 14.41 -0.80
N LYS A 5 4.40 14.18 -0.42
CA LYS A 5 3.50 15.28 -0.06
C LYS A 5 2.23 14.79 0.62
N THR A 6 1.54 15.74 1.23
CA THR A 6 0.15 15.56 1.65
C THR A 6 -0.74 16.39 0.74
N ILE A 7 -1.91 15.87 0.43
CA ILE A 7 -2.91 16.54 -0.39
C ILE A 7 -4.21 16.49 0.40
N GLY A 8 -4.55 17.60 1.07
CA GLY A 8 -5.68 17.59 1.99
C GLY A 8 -5.45 16.57 3.09
N ASP A 9 -6.34 15.59 3.19
CA ASP A 9 -6.24 14.49 4.13
C ASP A 9 -5.54 13.26 3.54
N ALA A 10 -5.00 13.37 2.35
CA ALA A 10 -4.30 12.29 1.68
C ALA A 10 -2.78 12.42 1.85
N TYR A 11 -2.10 11.30 1.78
CA TYR A 11 -0.66 11.20 1.95
C TYR A 11 -0.08 10.36 0.82
N MET A 12 0.98 10.83 0.21
CA MET A 12 1.68 10.08 -0.84
C MET A 12 3.11 9.76 -0.40
N ALA A 13 3.49 8.52 -0.59
CA ALA A 13 4.86 8.07 -0.35
C ALA A 13 5.35 7.29 -1.56
N VAL A 14 6.63 7.36 -1.82
CA VAL A 14 7.25 6.60 -2.90
C VAL A 14 8.49 5.87 -2.38
N ALA A 15 8.83 4.79 -3.05
CA ALA A 15 10.08 4.09 -2.80
C ALA A 15 10.63 3.63 -4.15
N GLU A 16 11.86 3.96 -4.41
CA GLU A 16 12.54 3.52 -5.61
C GLU A 16 13.05 2.11 -5.37
N HIS A 17 12.66 1.19 -6.26
CA HIS A 17 13.08 -0.23 -6.21
C HIS A 17 12.77 -0.96 -4.89
N ARG A 18 11.92 -0.40 -4.05
CA ARG A 18 11.59 -1.00 -2.75
C ARG A 18 10.09 -1.07 -2.51
N ILE A 19 9.41 -1.76 -3.42
CA ILE A 19 7.96 -1.93 -3.26
C ILE A 19 7.62 -2.73 -2.00
N ASP A 20 8.51 -3.62 -1.60
CA ASP A 20 8.36 -4.36 -0.35
C ASP A 20 8.25 -3.41 0.86
N ALA A 21 9.06 -2.35 0.86
CA ALA A 21 9.01 -1.35 1.93
C ALA A 21 7.67 -0.61 1.95
N LEU A 22 7.09 -0.32 0.78
CA LEU A 22 5.79 0.32 0.71
C LEU A 22 4.67 -0.61 1.19
N CYS A 23 4.75 -1.88 0.85
CA CYS A 23 3.78 -2.86 1.36
C CYS A 23 3.87 -2.98 2.88
N ALA A 24 5.07 -3.03 3.41
CA ALA A 24 5.28 -3.07 4.86
C ALA A 24 4.76 -1.81 5.53
N LEU A 25 5.03 -0.63 4.94
CA LEU A 25 4.51 0.63 5.46
C LEU A 25 2.98 0.64 5.47
N ALA A 26 2.36 0.17 4.41
CA ALA A 26 0.90 0.14 4.32
C ALA A 26 0.29 -0.71 5.43
N LEU A 27 0.87 -1.87 5.68
CA LEU A 27 0.42 -2.74 6.77
C LEU A 27 0.65 -2.09 8.13
N ASP A 28 1.80 -1.46 8.34
CA ASP A 28 2.11 -0.77 9.59
C ASP A 28 1.17 0.41 9.85
N LEU A 29 0.84 1.17 8.81
CA LEU A 29 -0.10 2.27 8.92
C LEU A 29 -1.48 1.77 9.34
N ARG A 30 -1.94 0.68 8.75
CA ARG A 30 -3.22 0.09 9.11
C ARG A 30 -3.23 -0.38 10.57
N ARG A 31 -2.19 -1.10 10.98
CA ARG A 31 -2.07 -1.56 12.36
C ARG A 31 -2.00 -0.40 13.35
N SER A 32 -1.26 0.64 13.00
CA SER A 32 -1.12 1.82 13.86
C SER A 32 -2.45 2.54 14.04
N LEU A 33 -3.23 2.63 12.97
CA LEU A 33 -4.55 3.25 13.05
C LEU A 33 -5.51 2.41 13.89
N ASP A 34 -5.47 1.08 13.72
CA ASP A 34 -6.29 0.19 14.54
C ASP A 34 -5.94 0.32 16.02
N ALA A 35 -4.65 0.40 16.34
CA ALA A 35 -4.20 0.59 17.72
C ALA A 35 -4.63 1.96 18.27
N TYR A 36 -4.54 3.01 17.46
CA TYR A 36 -5.00 4.32 17.85
C TYR A 36 -6.50 4.32 18.13
N ASN A 37 -7.27 3.70 17.25
CA ASN A 37 -8.73 3.61 17.44
C ASN A 37 -9.06 2.88 18.74
N ALA A 38 -8.36 1.80 19.03
CA ALA A 38 -8.60 1.03 20.25
C ALA A 38 -8.30 1.85 21.50
N ARG A 39 -7.23 2.66 21.48
CA ARG A 39 -6.85 3.47 22.65
C ARG A 39 -7.76 4.65 22.86
N ASN A 40 -8.30 5.22 21.80
CA ASN A 40 -9.03 6.48 21.88
C ASN A 40 -10.54 6.32 21.66
N GLY A 41 -11.03 5.10 21.48
CA GLY A 41 -12.44 4.88 21.24
C GLY A 41 -12.93 5.48 19.93
N THR A 42 -12.06 5.64 18.94
CA THR A 42 -12.41 6.21 17.65
C THR A 42 -12.60 5.11 16.60
N GLN A 43 -13.19 5.50 15.46
CA GLN A 43 -13.44 4.59 14.34
C GLN A 43 -12.90 5.19 13.05
N LEU A 44 -11.71 5.75 13.10
CA LEU A 44 -11.07 6.31 11.92
C LEU A 44 -10.68 5.18 10.97
N ALA A 45 -10.76 5.45 9.67
CA ALA A 45 -10.36 4.49 8.65
C ALA A 45 -9.59 5.20 7.56
N MET A 46 -8.73 4.47 6.87
CA MET A 46 -8.01 4.99 5.72
C MET A 46 -8.12 4.03 4.55
N ARG A 47 -8.04 4.56 3.36
CA ARG A 47 -7.87 3.78 2.15
C ARG A 47 -6.44 3.90 1.70
N ILE A 48 -5.85 2.81 1.28
CA ILE A 48 -4.48 2.79 0.78
C ILE A 48 -4.49 2.16 -0.60
N GLY A 49 -3.87 2.83 -1.56
CA GLY A 49 -3.68 2.31 -2.91
C GLY A 49 -2.19 2.14 -3.20
N LEU A 50 -1.82 1.01 -3.76
CA LEU A 50 -0.45 0.69 -4.12
C LEU A 50 -0.34 0.39 -5.62
N HIS A 51 0.65 0.99 -6.26
CA HIS A 51 0.96 0.71 -7.64
C HIS A 51 2.46 0.83 -7.87
N VAL A 52 2.97 0.13 -8.85
CA VAL A 52 4.38 0.17 -9.23
C VAL A 52 4.47 0.39 -10.72
N GLY A 53 5.40 1.24 -11.11
CA GLY A 53 5.64 1.59 -12.50
C GLY A 53 6.64 2.73 -12.60
N PRO A 54 6.94 3.18 -13.82
CA PRO A 54 7.82 4.33 -13.99
C PRO A 54 7.14 5.61 -13.49
N ALA A 55 7.94 6.50 -12.93
CA ALA A 55 7.46 7.80 -12.46
C ALA A 55 8.51 8.86 -12.76
N VAL A 56 8.04 10.08 -12.90
CA VAL A 56 8.91 11.24 -13.09
C VAL A 56 8.98 11.99 -11.76
N ALA A 57 10.19 12.27 -11.33
CA ALA A 57 10.42 13.03 -10.11
C ALA A 57 11.28 14.24 -10.44
N GLY A 58 11.08 15.31 -9.72
CA GLY A 58 11.85 16.51 -9.94
C GLY A 58 11.61 17.58 -8.88
N VAL A 59 12.35 18.66 -9.01
CA VAL A 59 12.27 19.80 -8.13
C VAL A 59 11.47 20.88 -8.82
N LEU A 60 10.43 21.37 -8.15
CA LEU A 60 9.58 22.43 -8.67
C LEU A 60 9.91 23.74 -7.97
N GLY A 61 9.96 24.83 -8.76
CA GLY A 61 10.16 26.17 -8.25
C GLY A 61 11.62 26.59 -8.18
N THR A 62 11.82 27.90 -8.07
CA THR A 62 13.17 28.50 -8.04
C THR A 62 13.50 29.07 -6.66
N LYS A 63 12.51 29.49 -5.90
CA LYS A 63 12.72 30.05 -4.56
C LYS A 63 12.52 29.02 -3.46
N ARG A 64 11.67 28.03 -3.71
CA ARG A 64 11.46 26.89 -2.84
C ARG A 64 11.64 25.64 -3.66
N PHE A 65 12.50 24.78 -3.21
CA PHE A 65 12.70 23.51 -3.88
C PHE A 65 11.64 22.54 -3.37
N LEU A 66 10.65 22.27 -4.21
CA LEU A 66 9.60 21.30 -3.93
C LEU A 66 9.91 20.06 -4.76
N TYR A 67 10.21 18.99 -4.06
CA TYR A 67 10.36 17.69 -4.70
C TYR A 67 8.99 17.06 -4.88
N ASP A 68 8.66 16.65 -6.08
CA ASP A 68 7.40 16.00 -6.38
C ASP A 68 7.61 14.85 -7.35
N VAL A 69 6.66 13.93 -7.35
CA VAL A 69 6.63 12.81 -8.26
C VAL A 69 5.30 12.85 -8.99
N TRP A 70 5.36 12.75 -10.32
CA TRP A 70 4.16 12.77 -11.13
C TRP A 70 4.28 11.78 -12.27
N GLY A 71 3.20 11.63 -13.02
CA GLY A 71 3.13 10.75 -14.16
C GLY A 71 2.02 9.74 -14.01
N ASP A 72 1.98 8.82 -14.95
CA ASP A 72 0.92 7.85 -15.07
C ASP A 72 0.84 6.91 -13.85
N THR A 73 1.97 6.49 -13.36
CA THR A 73 2.06 5.60 -12.20
C THR A 73 1.42 6.22 -10.97
N VAL A 74 1.66 7.50 -10.73
CA VAL A 74 1.07 8.24 -9.61
C VAL A 74 -0.45 8.36 -9.79
N ASN A 75 -0.90 8.64 -10.99
CA ASN A 75 -2.32 8.75 -11.30
C ASN A 75 -3.03 7.41 -11.09
N ILE A 76 -2.41 6.31 -11.51
CA ILE A 76 -2.98 4.97 -11.29
C ILE A 76 -3.05 4.67 -9.78
N ALA A 77 -1.99 4.97 -9.04
CA ALA A 77 -1.99 4.75 -7.59
C ALA A 77 -3.13 5.50 -6.90
N SER A 78 -3.37 6.74 -7.31
CA SER A 78 -4.46 7.55 -6.78
C SER A 78 -5.83 6.93 -7.09
N ARG A 79 -6.00 6.44 -8.30
CA ARG A 79 -7.26 5.79 -8.71
C ARG A 79 -7.47 4.45 -8.03
N VAL A 80 -6.40 3.71 -7.80
CA VAL A 80 -6.44 2.46 -7.04
C VAL A 80 -6.88 2.74 -5.60
N GLU A 81 -6.36 3.81 -4.99
CA GLU A 81 -6.80 4.24 -3.67
C GLU A 81 -8.28 4.58 -3.68
N SER A 82 -8.72 5.38 -4.63
CA SER A 82 -10.12 5.82 -4.72
C SER A 82 -11.09 4.66 -4.97
N ALA A 83 -10.66 3.65 -5.69
CA ALA A 83 -11.45 2.45 -5.96
C ALA A 83 -11.38 1.45 -4.81
N GLY A 84 -10.59 1.73 -3.79
CA GLY A 84 -10.42 0.85 -2.65
C GLY A 84 -11.56 0.97 -1.65
N ARG A 85 -11.38 0.30 -0.53
CA ARG A 85 -12.34 0.25 0.56
C ARG A 85 -11.69 0.77 1.82
N ALA A 86 -12.42 1.52 2.62
CA ALA A 86 -11.92 2.01 3.91
C ALA A 86 -11.47 0.84 4.78
N GLY A 87 -10.30 0.98 5.38
CA GLY A 87 -9.71 -0.08 6.20
C GLY A 87 -8.95 -1.14 5.43
N SER A 88 -8.90 -1.04 4.10
CA SER A 88 -8.25 -2.05 3.27
C SER A 88 -7.12 -1.44 2.44
N ILE A 89 -6.18 -2.29 2.05
CA ILE A 89 -5.05 -1.92 1.19
C ILE A 89 -5.30 -2.53 -0.18
N HIS A 90 -5.45 -1.68 -1.18
CA HIS A 90 -5.78 -2.06 -2.55
C HIS A 90 -4.52 -1.97 -3.40
N ALA A 91 -4.18 -3.03 -4.10
CA ALA A 91 -2.95 -3.10 -4.89
C ALA A 91 -3.22 -3.58 -6.30
N THR A 92 -2.44 -3.09 -7.25
CA THR A 92 -2.54 -3.57 -8.63
C THR A 92 -1.82 -4.91 -8.80
N HIS A 93 -2.12 -5.60 -9.88
CA HIS A 93 -1.45 -6.84 -10.24
C HIS A 93 0.07 -6.64 -10.36
N ALA A 94 0.51 -5.49 -10.84
CA ALA A 94 1.93 -5.17 -10.93
C ALA A 94 2.63 -5.23 -9.57
N VAL A 95 1.97 -4.77 -8.52
CA VAL A 95 2.50 -4.86 -7.15
C VAL A 95 2.59 -6.32 -6.72
N ALA A 96 1.52 -7.07 -6.91
CA ALA A 96 1.49 -8.47 -6.51
C ALA A 96 2.56 -9.31 -7.23
N GLN A 97 2.84 -8.98 -8.49
CA GLN A 97 3.88 -9.67 -9.25
C GLN A 97 5.29 -9.30 -8.80
N THR A 98 5.48 -8.06 -8.38
CA THR A 98 6.80 -7.56 -8.01
C THR A 98 7.22 -8.05 -6.62
N VAL A 99 6.27 -8.19 -5.71
CA VAL A 99 6.54 -8.62 -4.35
C VAL A 99 5.99 -10.02 -4.15
N GLN A 100 6.86 -11.00 -4.12
CA GLN A 100 6.44 -12.40 -4.13
C GLN A 100 6.51 -13.09 -2.77
N ALA A 101 7.30 -12.57 -1.86
CA ALA A 101 7.54 -13.26 -0.60
C ALA A 101 7.21 -12.37 0.59
N GLY A 102 6.65 -12.96 1.62
CA GLY A 102 6.39 -12.26 2.88
C GLY A 102 5.11 -11.44 2.92
N PHE A 103 4.32 -11.46 1.85
CA PHE A 103 3.06 -10.71 1.79
C PHE A 103 1.96 -11.58 1.21
N ARG A 104 0.74 -11.34 1.68
CA ARG A 104 -0.42 -12.09 1.22
C ARG A 104 -1.31 -11.19 0.37
N PHE A 105 -1.47 -11.53 -0.88
CA PHE A 105 -2.35 -10.81 -1.81
C PHE A 105 -3.57 -11.65 -2.12
N ILE A 106 -4.74 -11.12 -1.83
CA ILE A 106 -6.01 -11.78 -2.09
C ILE A 106 -6.63 -11.19 -3.35
N PRO A 107 -6.90 -11.98 -4.38
CA PRO A 107 -7.49 -11.45 -5.61
C PRO A 107 -8.82 -10.75 -5.32
N ARG A 108 -8.93 -9.54 -5.81
CA ARG A 108 -10.21 -8.82 -5.81
C ARG A 108 -10.92 -8.97 -7.14
N GLY A 109 -10.15 -9.12 -8.22
CA GLY A 109 -10.67 -9.17 -9.56
C GLY A 109 -10.38 -7.90 -10.34
N GLU A 110 -11.00 -7.77 -11.49
CA GLU A 110 -10.83 -6.59 -12.31
C GLU A 110 -11.69 -5.47 -11.79
N VAL A 111 -11.11 -4.29 -11.73
CA VAL A 111 -11.77 -3.07 -11.29
C VAL A 111 -11.62 -2.03 -12.37
N GLU A 112 -12.70 -1.34 -12.69
CA GLU A 112 -12.64 -0.24 -13.64
C GLU A 112 -12.00 0.96 -12.96
N LEU A 113 -10.87 1.41 -13.51
CA LEU A 113 -10.21 2.62 -13.05
C LEU A 113 -10.53 3.74 -14.03
N GLN A 114 -10.99 4.84 -13.51
CA GLN A 114 -11.43 5.97 -14.33
C GLN A 114 -10.36 6.38 -15.33
N GLY A 115 -10.69 6.33 -16.61
CA GLY A 115 -9.76 6.69 -17.67
C GLY A 115 -8.70 5.64 -17.99
N ARG A 116 -8.78 4.45 -17.39
CA ARG A 116 -7.77 3.40 -17.56
C ARG A 116 -8.35 2.05 -17.93
N GLY A 117 -9.68 1.93 -18.02
CA GLY A 117 -10.31 0.67 -18.28
C GLY A 117 -10.23 -0.26 -17.08
N HIS A 118 -10.28 -1.55 -17.33
CA HIS A 118 -10.24 -2.55 -16.27
C HIS A 118 -8.83 -2.96 -15.93
N MET A 119 -8.55 -3.14 -14.65
CA MET A 119 -7.24 -3.55 -14.17
C MET A 119 -7.42 -4.61 -13.08
N ARG A 120 -6.62 -5.67 -13.17
CA ARG A 120 -6.63 -6.72 -12.15
C ARG A 120 -6.04 -6.18 -10.85
N THR A 121 -6.73 -6.41 -9.76
CA THR A 121 -6.34 -5.87 -8.47
C THR A 121 -6.44 -6.92 -7.37
N TYR A 122 -5.81 -6.62 -6.25
CA TYR A 122 -5.71 -7.48 -5.09
C TYR A 122 -5.89 -6.67 -3.81
N TRP A 123 -6.26 -7.36 -2.74
CA TRP A 123 -6.17 -6.82 -1.39
C TRP A 123 -4.88 -7.30 -0.77
N LEU A 124 -4.12 -6.39 -0.18
CA LEU A 124 -2.94 -6.77 0.60
C LEU A 124 -3.38 -7.00 2.05
N GLU A 125 -3.09 -8.19 2.55
CA GLU A 125 -3.43 -8.57 3.91
C GLU A 125 -2.17 -8.91 4.71
N ASP A 126 -2.32 -8.99 6.02
CA ASP A 126 -1.22 -9.43 6.86
C ASP A 126 -0.79 -10.83 6.45
N PRO A 127 0.52 -11.09 6.50
CA PRO A 127 0.99 -12.45 6.23
C PRO A 127 0.33 -13.43 7.18
N VAL A 128 -0.02 -14.59 6.65
CA VAL A 128 -0.52 -15.64 7.51
C VAL A 128 0.60 -16.03 8.46
N PRO A 129 0.37 -16.06 9.77
CA PRO A 129 1.38 -16.49 10.70
C PRO A 129 1.89 -17.86 10.28
N VAL A 130 3.17 -17.96 10.16
CA VAL A 130 3.72 -19.22 9.72
C VAL A 130 3.50 -20.25 10.81
N PRO A 131 2.89 -21.35 10.47
CA PRO A 131 2.54 -22.32 11.47
C PRO A 131 3.70 -22.80 12.30
N GLN A 132 4.88 -22.63 11.79
CA GLN A 132 5.99 -23.04 12.56
C GLN A 132 6.13 -22.25 13.81
N ALA A 133 5.56 -21.13 13.82
CA ALA A 133 5.58 -20.43 15.06
C ALA A 133 5.02 -21.31 16.10
N THR A 134 4.33 -22.24 15.61
CA THR A 134 3.83 -23.15 16.44
C THR A 134 4.71 -24.22 16.55
N ALA A 135 5.36 -24.24 15.81
CA ALA A 135 5.88 -25.33 15.71
C ALA A 135 6.68 -25.77 16.68
N PRO A 136 7.08 -25.33 16.97
CA PRO A 136 7.77 -26.07 17.54
C PRO A 136 7.25 -26.85 18.47
N ARG A 137 6.86 -26.99 18.39
CA ARG A 137 6.43 -27.60 18.96
C ARG A 137 6.51 -28.72 19.10
N GLU A 138 6.65 -28.72 19.06
CA GLU A 138 6.58 -29.56 19.22
C GLU A 138 6.94 -30.44 19.37
N PRO A 139 7.35 -30.51 19.55
CA PRO A 139 7.59 -31.34 19.74
C PRO A 139 7.59 -32.02 20.33
N ALA A 140 7.52 -31.92 20.34
CA ALA A 140 7.49 -32.39 20.72
C ALA A 140 7.49 -33.10 21.21
N CYS A 141 7.41 -33.10 21.34
CA CYS A 141 7.37 -33.69 21.77
C CYS A 141 7.34 -34.53 22.06
N ALA A 142 7.44 -34.67 21.98
CA ALA A 142 7.36 -35.44 22.24
C ALA A 142 7.75 -35.87 22.81
#